data_f6da6a005648c5c313a46deae5ac23fb
#
_entry.id   f6da6a005648c5c313a46deae5ac23fb
#
_cell.length_a   1.000
_cell.length_b   1.000
_cell.length_c   1.000
_cell.angle_alpha   90.00
_cell.angle_beta   90.00
_cell.angle_gamma   90.00
#
_symmetry.space_group_name_H-M   'P 1'
#
loop_
_entity.id
_entity.type
_entity.pdbx_description
1 polymer ?
#
loop_
_entity_poly.entity_id
_entity_poly.type
_entity_poly.pdbx_seq_one_letter_code
_entity_poly.pdbx_strand_id
1 'polypeptide(L)'
;ICYERMITPDDWQDEYEIYRGATFNLSHDLGQMLHMRPHNRFEDLESTYLVGGGTHPGSGLPVIYSSARITSQLLLEDLGVSAGDAPRRRQPAAVLGEQATAAV
;
A
#
# COMPACT_ATOMS: atom_id res chain seq x y z
N ILE A 1 -14.15 22.10 -23.68
CA ILE A 1 -14.18 21.09 -22.60
C ILE A 1 -15.52 20.38 -22.74
N CYS A 2 -15.51 19.07 -23.00
CA CYS A 2 -16.74 18.28 -23.17
C CYS A 2 -17.25 17.66 -21.85
N TYR A 3 -16.37 17.53 -20.87
CA TYR A 3 -16.67 16.99 -19.55
C TYR A 3 -15.65 17.49 -18.53
N GLU A 4 -16.13 17.88 -17.35
CA GLU A 4 -15.30 18.25 -16.20
C GLU A 4 -15.93 17.65 -14.94
N ARG A 5 -15.12 16.97 -14.13
CA ARG A 5 -15.49 16.49 -12.82
C ARG A 5 -14.44 16.94 -11.81
N MET A 6 -14.88 17.58 -10.76
CA MET A 6 -14.07 17.93 -9.61
C MET A 6 -14.37 16.94 -8.50
N ILE A 7 -13.34 16.49 -7.80
CA ILE A 7 -13.46 15.66 -6.60
C ILE A 7 -12.89 16.49 -5.45
N THR A 8 -13.72 16.75 -4.47
CA THR A 8 -13.38 17.55 -3.28
C THR A 8 -13.00 16.65 -2.10
N PRO A 9 -12.43 17.22 -1.01
CA PRO A 9 -12.24 16.45 0.23
C PRO A 9 -13.53 15.88 0.80
N ASP A 10 -14.66 16.56 0.63
CA ASP A 10 -15.96 16.08 1.09
C ASP A 10 -16.39 14.85 0.29
N ASP A 11 -16.17 14.84 -1.03
CA ASP A 11 -16.43 13.66 -1.88
C ASP A 11 -15.57 12.46 -1.43
N TRP A 12 -14.30 12.69 -1.08
CA TRP A 12 -13.44 11.65 -0.55
C TRP A 12 -13.92 11.09 0.80
N GLN A 13 -14.47 11.94 1.66
CA GLN A 13 -15.03 11.51 2.91
C GLN A 13 -16.34 10.74 2.70
N ASP A 14 -17.25 11.25 1.90
CA ASP A 14 -18.62 10.74 1.78
C ASP A 14 -18.71 9.50 0.87
N GLU A 15 -17.97 9.48 -0.25
CA GLU A 15 -17.98 8.36 -1.19
C GLU A 15 -17.01 7.23 -0.81
N TYR A 16 -15.86 7.58 -0.19
CA TYR A 16 -14.76 6.63 0.08
C TYR A 16 -14.45 6.43 1.56
N GLU A 17 -15.22 7.02 2.45
CA GLU A 17 -15.06 6.91 3.91
C GLU A 17 -13.67 7.32 4.42
N ILE A 18 -13.00 8.23 3.69
CA ILE A 18 -11.69 8.73 4.08
C ILE A 18 -11.85 9.84 5.10
N TYR A 19 -11.35 9.63 6.30
CA TYR A 19 -11.45 10.58 7.39
C TYR A 19 -11.02 12.00 6.99
N ARG A 20 -11.95 12.95 7.02
CA ARG A 20 -11.79 14.35 6.60
C ARG A 20 -11.27 14.52 5.18
N GLY A 21 -11.50 13.55 4.31
CA GLY A 21 -11.00 13.59 2.94
C GLY A 21 -9.47 13.57 2.81
N ALA A 22 -8.77 13.16 3.87
CA ALA A 22 -7.31 13.14 3.91
C ALA A 22 -6.71 11.98 3.11
N THR A 23 -6.74 12.07 1.80
CA THR A 23 -6.33 11.02 0.84
C THR A 23 -4.88 10.55 1.06
N PHE A 24 -4.01 11.43 1.51
CA PHE A 24 -2.60 11.11 1.82
C PHE A 24 -2.35 10.76 3.29
N ASN A 25 -3.42 10.66 4.10
CA ASN A 25 -3.35 10.33 5.50
C ASN A 25 -2.63 11.41 6.35
N LEU A 26 -1.58 11.00 7.05
CA LEU A 26 -0.78 11.91 7.87
C LEU A 26 0.01 12.89 7.00
N SER A 27 0.26 14.09 7.53
CA SER A 27 1.04 15.10 6.85
C SER A 27 2.50 14.67 6.65
N HIS A 28 3.20 15.38 5.77
CA HIS A 28 4.63 15.12 5.48
C HIS A 28 5.55 16.06 6.25
N ASP A 29 5.11 16.49 7.45
CA ASP A 29 5.95 17.24 8.36
C ASP A 29 7.01 16.37 9.02
N LEU A 30 8.10 16.95 9.46
CA LEU A 30 9.22 16.23 10.09
C LEU A 30 8.77 15.34 11.26
N GLY A 31 7.76 15.77 12.03
CA GLY A 31 7.18 15.02 13.15
C GLY A 31 6.22 13.89 12.73
N GLN A 32 5.92 13.74 11.43
CA GLN A 32 5.00 12.73 10.90
C GLN A 32 5.57 11.96 9.73
N MET A 33 6.90 11.92 9.64
CA MET A 33 7.62 11.21 8.57
C MET A 33 8.46 10.06 9.11
N LEU A 34 8.73 9.11 8.26
CA LEU A 34 9.64 7.98 8.52
C LEU A 34 9.30 7.26 9.82
N HIS A 35 10.23 7.25 10.76
CA HIS A 35 10.11 6.58 12.06
C HIS A 35 9.13 7.25 13.04
N MET A 36 8.65 8.44 12.73
CA MET A 36 7.62 9.14 13.50
C MET A 36 6.19 8.72 13.10
N ARG A 37 6.04 7.93 12.05
CA ARG A 37 4.75 7.33 11.67
C ARG A 37 4.45 6.11 12.52
N PRO A 38 3.18 5.74 12.68
CA PRO A 38 2.81 4.49 13.34
C PRO A 38 3.60 3.32 12.78
N HIS A 39 4.11 2.49 13.67
CA HIS A 39 4.89 1.31 13.28
C HIS A 39 4.00 0.26 12.62
N ASN A 40 4.60 -0.60 11.83
CA ASN A 40 3.87 -1.65 11.12
C ASN A 40 3.37 -2.77 12.05
N ARG A 41 3.98 -2.96 13.23
CA ARG A 41 3.39 -3.74 14.31
C ARG A 41 2.69 -2.77 15.27
N PHE A 42 1.40 -2.97 15.51
CA PHE A 42 0.63 -2.10 16.40
C PHE A 42 1.01 -2.37 17.86
N GLU A 43 1.33 -1.32 18.62
CA GLU A 43 1.94 -1.48 19.94
C GLU A 43 0.92 -1.87 21.02
N ASP A 44 -0.31 -1.37 20.91
CA ASP A 44 -1.36 -1.54 21.93
C ASP A 44 -2.21 -2.80 21.74
N LEU A 45 -2.11 -3.48 20.61
CA LEU A 45 -2.89 -4.67 20.29
C LEU A 45 -2.01 -5.79 19.76
N GLU A 46 -2.02 -6.91 20.44
CA GLU A 46 -1.30 -8.11 19.99
C GLU A 46 -1.82 -8.61 18.63
N SER A 47 -0.91 -9.17 17.85
CA SER A 47 -1.22 -9.75 16.53
C SER A 47 -1.90 -8.79 15.54
N THR A 48 -1.75 -7.48 15.77
CA THR A 48 -2.31 -6.44 14.91
C THR A 48 -1.22 -5.74 14.12
N TYR A 49 -1.41 -5.64 12.81
CA TYR A 49 -0.41 -5.08 11.90
C TYR A 49 -1.01 -3.96 11.07
N LEU A 50 -0.22 -2.93 10.84
CA LEU A 50 -0.57 -1.77 10.04
C LEU A 50 0.21 -1.79 8.72
N VAL A 51 -0.47 -1.43 7.63
CA VAL A 51 0.14 -1.35 6.30
C VAL A 51 -0.44 -0.20 5.51
N GLY A 52 0.38 0.45 4.71
CA GLY A 52 -0.09 1.50 3.81
C GLY A 52 0.61 2.84 4.00
N GLY A 53 0.06 3.88 3.36
CA GLY A 53 0.67 5.21 3.32
C GLY A 53 0.63 5.97 4.65
N GLY A 54 -0.25 5.58 5.58
CA GLY A 54 -0.34 6.17 6.92
C GLY A 54 0.65 5.60 7.93
N THR A 55 1.39 4.54 7.59
CA THR A 55 2.34 3.86 8.45
C THR A 55 3.79 4.08 8.00
N HIS A 56 4.73 3.60 8.80
CA HIS A 56 6.14 3.57 8.39
C HIS A 56 6.31 2.73 7.10
N PRO A 57 7.14 3.13 6.14
CA PRO A 57 7.96 4.34 6.12
C PRO A 57 7.25 5.59 5.57
N GLY A 58 6.04 5.50 5.03
CA GLY A 58 5.30 6.67 4.57
C GLY A 58 4.40 6.44 3.36
N SER A 59 4.03 7.53 2.69
CA SER A 59 3.16 7.53 1.51
C SER A 59 3.94 7.57 0.19
N GLY A 60 3.22 7.33 -0.90
CA GLY A 60 3.77 7.20 -2.25
C GLY A 60 3.92 5.73 -2.66
N LEU A 61 3.62 5.41 -3.91
CA LEU A 61 3.54 4.01 -4.38
C LEU A 61 4.77 3.14 -4.03
N PRO A 62 6.02 3.56 -4.29
CA PRO A 62 7.18 2.75 -3.92
C PRO A 62 7.29 2.53 -2.41
N VAL A 63 6.93 3.54 -1.64
CA VAL A 63 7.02 3.53 -0.17
C VAL A 63 5.92 2.67 0.45
N ILE A 64 4.70 2.68 -0.11
CA ILE A 64 3.60 1.82 0.30
C ILE A 64 3.95 0.34 0.08
N TYR A 65 4.59 0.00 -1.03
CA TYR A 65 5.10 -1.37 -1.25
C TYR A 65 6.17 -1.77 -0.23
N SER A 66 7.02 -0.82 0.18
CA SER A 66 7.98 -1.08 1.26
C SER A 66 7.28 -1.33 2.59
N SER A 67 6.23 -0.57 2.91
CA SER A 67 5.39 -0.82 4.08
C SER A 67 4.79 -2.23 4.06
N ALA A 68 4.21 -2.64 2.93
CA ALA A 68 3.65 -3.98 2.77
C ALA A 68 4.71 -5.09 2.98
N ARG A 69 5.92 -4.88 2.45
CA ARG A 69 7.03 -5.81 2.65
C ARG A 69 7.44 -5.92 4.12
N ILE A 70 7.59 -4.80 4.81
CA ILE A 70 7.95 -4.76 6.24
C ILE A 70 6.87 -5.49 7.06
N THR A 71 5.61 -5.14 6.85
CA THR A 71 4.48 -5.78 7.56
C THR A 71 4.45 -7.28 7.33
N SER A 72 4.65 -7.74 6.10
CA SER A 72 4.68 -9.16 5.78
C SER A 72 5.84 -9.88 6.47
N GLN A 73 7.02 -9.26 6.54
CA GLN A 73 8.17 -9.83 7.24
C GLN A 73 7.90 -9.96 8.74
N LEU A 74 7.38 -8.92 9.39
CA LEU A 74 7.02 -8.94 10.80
C LEU A 74 6.00 -10.03 11.12
N LEU A 75 4.97 -10.16 10.27
CA LEU A 75 3.96 -11.21 10.42
C LEU A 75 4.57 -12.62 10.31
N LEU A 76 5.44 -12.86 9.34
CA LEU A 76 6.11 -14.14 9.16
C LEU A 76 7.03 -14.47 10.33
N GLU A 77 7.77 -13.49 10.86
CA GLU A 77 8.60 -13.64 12.05
C GLU A 77 7.76 -14.05 13.26
N ASP A 78 6.64 -13.39 13.49
CA ASP A 78 5.75 -13.69 14.62
C ASP A 78 5.07 -15.05 14.50
N LEU A 79 4.82 -15.52 13.27
CA LEU A 79 4.32 -16.87 13.00
C LEU A 79 5.40 -17.95 13.02
N GLY A 80 6.68 -17.58 13.16
CA GLY A 80 7.79 -18.51 13.09
C GLY A 80 8.00 -19.15 11.71
N VAL A 81 7.51 -18.49 10.65
CA VAL A 81 7.60 -18.97 9.25
C VAL A 81 8.76 -18.29 8.57
N SER A 82 9.69 -19.08 8.02
CA SER A 82 10.76 -18.51 7.19
C SER A 82 10.23 -18.05 5.83
N ALA A 83 10.65 -16.88 5.39
CA ALA A 83 10.29 -16.36 4.07
C ALA A 83 10.70 -17.30 2.89
N GLY A 84 11.64 -18.21 3.15
CA GLY A 84 12.07 -19.25 2.21
C GLY A 84 11.06 -20.40 2.04
N ASP A 85 10.17 -20.59 3.01
CA ASP A 85 9.19 -21.68 3.02
C ASP A 85 7.88 -21.30 2.32
N ALA A 86 7.72 -20.03 1.98
CA ALA A 86 6.55 -19.59 1.23
C ALA A 86 6.59 -20.19 -0.20
N PRO A 87 5.51 -20.87 -0.65
CA PRO A 87 5.46 -21.41 -2.01
C PRO A 87 5.67 -20.27 -3.00
N ARG A 88 6.73 -20.34 -3.78
CA ARG A 88 6.98 -19.38 -4.86
C ARG A 88 5.76 -19.36 -5.76
N ARG A 89 5.01 -18.25 -5.73
CA ARG A 89 3.93 -18.03 -6.69
C ARG A 89 4.53 -18.20 -8.09
N ARG A 90 4.11 -19.21 -8.81
CA ARG A 90 4.46 -19.33 -10.24
C ARG A 90 4.01 -18.02 -10.88
N GLN A 91 4.94 -17.24 -11.39
CA GLN A 91 4.59 -16.14 -12.28
C GLN A 91 3.78 -16.77 -13.43
N PRO A 92 2.58 -16.24 -13.73
CA PRO A 92 1.91 -16.65 -14.96
C PRO A 92 2.90 -16.41 -16.08
N ALA A 93 3.12 -17.44 -16.90
CA ALA A 93 3.96 -17.32 -18.08
C ALA A 93 3.50 -16.08 -18.85
N ALA A 94 4.43 -15.18 -19.12
CA ALA A 94 4.13 -13.98 -19.88
C ALA A 94 3.44 -14.43 -21.17
N VAL A 95 2.21 -13.99 -21.38
CA VAL A 95 1.54 -14.11 -22.66
C VAL A 95 2.24 -13.15 -23.61
N LEU A 96 3.44 -13.53 -24.03
CA LEU A 96 4.15 -12.91 -25.12
C LEU A 96 3.79 -13.70 -26.39
N GLY A 97 3.06 -13.07 -27.23
CA GLY A 97 2.91 -13.56 -28.60
C GLY A 97 1.46 -13.77 -28.98
N GLU A 98 0.89 -12.78 -29.59
CA GLU A 98 0.16 -12.94 -30.87
C GLU A 98 -0.58 -11.65 -31.20
N GLN A 99 0.16 -10.66 -31.66
CA GLN A 99 -0.41 -9.58 -32.48
C GLN A 99 0.69 -8.94 -33.33
N ALA A 100 1.14 -9.65 -34.32
CA ALA A 100 1.83 -9.03 -35.43
C ALA A 100 1.68 -9.94 -36.67
N THR A 101 0.50 -9.98 -37.28
CA THR A 101 0.38 -10.30 -38.70
C THR A 101 -1.06 -10.09 -39.14
N ALA A 102 -1.45 -8.87 -39.46
CA ALA A 102 -2.52 -8.55 -40.40
C ALA A 102 -2.44 -7.08 -40.80
N ALA A 103 -1.54 -6.78 -41.69
CA ALA A 103 -1.63 -5.59 -42.53
C ALA A 103 -1.03 -5.91 -43.89
N VAL A 104 -1.87 -6.34 -44.79
CA VAL A 104 -1.74 -6.15 -46.25
C VAL A 104 -2.98 -5.45 -46.71
#